data_82a36057c0e07daaf256ec6aa8c391bd
#
_entry.id   82a36057c0e07daaf256ec6aa8c391bd
#
_cell.length_a   1.000
_cell.length_b   1.000
_cell.length_c   1.000
_cell.angle_alpha   90.00
_cell.angle_beta   90.00
_cell.angle_gamma   90.00
#
_symmetry.space_group_name_H-M   'P 1'
#
loop_
_entity.id
_entity.type
_entity.pdbx_description
1 polymer ?
#
loop_
_entity_poly.entity_id
_entity_poly.type
_entity_poly.pdbx_seq_one_letter_code
_entity_poly.pdbx_strand_id
1 'polypeptide(L)'
;MIVTMAYDEDLANRIRELIPSEDGYTEQKMFGGIGFMIDGHMALGVSGQGGLMIHCSKDETEALLAKPGARPFEMRGREMKGWLRVDAESVSTKRALEPWVMQSVAFARSLPPKTKK
;
A
#
# COMPACT_ATOMS: atom_id res chain seq x y z
N MET A 1 -9.58 -29.69 1.76
CA MET A 1 -8.43 -29.00 1.19
C MET A 1 -8.44 -27.53 1.59
N ILE A 2 -7.35 -27.07 2.03
CA ILE A 2 -7.26 -25.72 2.51
C ILE A 2 -6.52 -24.87 1.51
N VAL A 3 -7.14 -23.79 1.15
CA VAL A 3 -6.49 -22.83 0.28
C VAL A 3 -5.82 -21.81 1.15
N THR A 4 -4.53 -21.74 1.05
CA THR A 4 -3.77 -20.76 1.80
C THR A 4 -3.72 -19.47 1.03
N MET A 5 -4.23 -18.43 1.66
CA MET A 5 -4.19 -17.13 1.03
C MET A 5 -2.86 -16.50 1.34
N ALA A 6 -2.16 -16.10 0.31
CA ALA A 6 -0.87 -15.45 0.52
C ALA A 6 -1.05 -14.07 1.13
N TYR A 7 -2.22 -13.47 0.92
CA TYR A 7 -2.51 -12.15 1.46
C TYR A 7 -4.01 -12.06 1.73
N ASP A 8 -4.41 -10.99 2.42
CA ASP A 8 -5.80 -10.78 2.79
C ASP A 8 -6.56 -10.29 1.57
N GLU A 9 -7.29 -11.18 0.92
CA GLU A 9 -8.03 -10.82 -0.29
C GLU A 9 -9.18 -9.87 -0.02
N ASP A 10 -9.78 -9.98 1.16
CA ASP A 10 -10.86 -9.06 1.50
C ASP A 10 -10.34 -7.63 1.56
N LEU A 11 -9.20 -7.45 2.20
CA LEU A 11 -8.57 -6.14 2.27
C LEU A 11 -8.22 -5.65 0.87
N ALA A 12 -7.67 -6.53 0.03
CA ALA A 12 -7.33 -6.15 -1.34
C ALA A 12 -8.56 -5.70 -2.10
N ASN A 13 -9.68 -6.41 -1.94
CA ASN A 13 -10.92 -6.03 -2.63
C ASN A 13 -11.45 -4.69 -2.13
N ARG A 14 -11.31 -4.42 -0.83
CA ARG A 14 -11.75 -3.15 -0.28
C ARG A 14 -10.93 -2.00 -0.85
N ILE A 15 -9.64 -2.25 -1.07
CA ILE A 15 -8.79 -1.23 -1.69
C ILE A 15 -9.21 -1.00 -3.13
N ARG A 16 -9.50 -2.07 -3.85
CA ARG A 16 -9.93 -1.94 -5.25
C ARG A 16 -11.18 -1.09 -5.38
N GLU A 17 -12.07 -1.18 -4.40
CA GLU A 17 -13.28 -0.39 -4.43
C GLU A 17 -13.02 1.08 -4.22
N LEU A 18 -11.93 1.41 -3.55
CA LEU A 18 -11.60 2.80 -3.26
C LEU A 18 -10.79 3.47 -4.35
N ILE A 19 -10.04 2.69 -5.12
CA ILE A 19 -9.23 3.26 -6.19
C ILE A 19 -10.06 3.34 -7.45
N PRO A 20 -10.26 4.53 -7.99
CA PRO A 20 -11.02 4.64 -9.24
C PRO A 20 -10.32 3.93 -10.38
N SER A 21 -11.10 3.41 -11.29
CA SER A 21 -10.57 2.79 -12.48
C SER A 21 -10.04 3.89 -13.38
N GLU A 22 -8.75 3.96 -13.53
CA GLU A 22 -8.13 5.03 -14.31
C GLU A 22 -6.98 4.47 -15.11
N ASP A 23 -6.55 5.25 -16.10
CA ASP A 23 -5.37 4.90 -16.85
C ASP A 23 -4.17 4.80 -15.91
N GLY A 24 -3.32 3.84 -16.17
CA GLY A 24 -2.12 3.68 -15.39
C GLY A 24 -2.27 2.79 -14.17
N TYR A 25 -3.50 2.40 -13.85
CA TYR A 25 -3.70 1.51 -12.70
C TYR A 25 -3.46 0.07 -13.10
N THR A 26 -2.63 -0.62 -12.33
CA THR A 26 -2.40 -2.04 -12.52
C THR A 26 -2.19 -2.68 -11.16
N GLU A 27 -2.21 -4.00 -11.14
CA GLU A 27 -1.92 -4.77 -9.93
C GLU A 27 -0.83 -5.75 -10.23
N GLN A 28 0.01 -6.00 -9.24
CA GLN A 28 1.11 -6.92 -9.43
C GLN A 28 1.32 -7.73 -8.16
N LYS A 29 1.34 -9.05 -8.30
CA LYS A 29 1.60 -9.91 -7.16
C LYS A 29 3.09 -9.93 -6.90
N MET A 30 3.47 -9.83 -5.65
CA MET A 30 4.88 -9.85 -5.28
C MET A 30 5.04 -10.19 -3.81
N PHE A 31 6.12 -10.88 -3.47
CA PHE A 31 6.49 -11.17 -2.08
C PHE A 31 5.34 -11.75 -1.26
N GLY A 32 4.50 -12.57 -1.89
CA GLY A 32 3.36 -13.17 -1.19
C GLY A 32 2.19 -12.24 -1.00
N GLY A 33 2.24 -11.02 -1.52
CA GLY A 33 1.16 -10.07 -1.42
C GLY A 33 0.79 -9.54 -2.79
N ILE A 34 0.12 -8.39 -2.80
CA ILE A 34 -0.28 -7.77 -4.05
C ILE A 34 -0.06 -6.27 -3.94
N GLY A 35 0.53 -5.69 -4.98
CA GLY A 35 0.77 -4.26 -5.04
C GLY A 35 -0.18 -3.58 -6.00
N PHE A 36 -0.62 -2.40 -5.62
CA PHE A 36 -1.49 -1.57 -6.46
C PHE A 36 -0.63 -0.47 -7.06
N MET A 37 -0.51 -0.49 -8.37
CA MET A 37 0.43 0.36 -9.09
C MET A 37 -0.29 1.48 -9.83
N ILE A 38 0.31 2.66 -9.82
CA ILE A 38 -0.19 3.80 -10.57
C ILE A 38 0.97 4.28 -11.43
N ASP A 39 0.79 4.23 -12.74
CA ASP A 39 1.81 4.68 -13.71
C ASP A 39 3.17 4.02 -13.45
N GLY A 40 3.15 2.76 -13.03
CA GLY A 40 4.37 2.02 -12.79
C GLY A 40 4.94 2.18 -11.40
N HIS A 41 4.35 3.04 -10.56
CA HIS A 41 4.80 3.23 -9.20
C HIS A 41 3.87 2.49 -8.24
N MET A 42 4.44 1.82 -7.26
CA MET A 42 3.62 1.17 -6.26
C MET A 42 3.06 2.21 -5.32
N ALA A 43 1.74 2.31 -5.28
CA ALA A 43 1.09 3.23 -4.35
C ALA A 43 0.97 2.59 -2.98
N LEU A 44 0.45 1.39 -2.94
CA LEU A 44 0.34 0.66 -1.70
C LEU A 44 0.16 -0.81 -2.06
N GLY A 45 0.18 -1.65 -1.05
CA GLY A 45 -0.01 -3.07 -1.27
C GLY A 45 -0.54 -3.76 -0.05
N VAL A 46 -1.03 -4.97 -0.24
CA VAL A 46 -1.44 -5.84 0.86
C VAL A 46 -0.31 -6.81 1.07
N SER A 47 0.24 -6.81 2.28
CA SER A 47 1.39 -7.63 2.58
C SER A 47 1.01 -9.09 2.75
N GLY A 48 1.87 -10.00 2.31
CA GLY A 48 1.67 -11.42 2.56
C GLY A 48 1.78 -11.76 4.03
N GLN A 49 2.32 -10.85 4.83
CA GLN A 49 2.42 -11.05 6.27
C GLN A 49 1.29 -10.36 7.02
N GLY A 50 0.35 -9.75 6.30
CA GLY A 50 -0.76 -9.05 6.91
C GLY A 50 -0.57 -7.56 6.89
N GLY A 51 -1.68 -6.83 6.83
CA GLY A 51 -1.63 -5.37 6.83
C GLY A 51 -1.27 -4.80 5.50
N LEU A 52 -0.99 -3.51 5.50
CA LEU A 52 -0.69 -2.76 4.30
C LEU A 52 0.77 -2.38 4.22
N MET A 53 1.26 -2.21 3.00
CA MET A 53 2.50 -1.50 2.74
C MET A 53 2.11 -0.21 2.05
N ILE A 54 2.63 0.90 2.55
CA ILE A 54 2.29 2.22 2.03
C ILE A 54 3.55 2.88 1.51
N HIS A 55 3.46 3.44 0.31
CA HIS A 55 4.55 4.22 -0.26
C HIS A 55 4.18 5.69 -0.09
N CYS A 56 5.08 6.46 0.48
CA CYS A 56 4.81 7.86 0.76
C CYS A 56 6.06 8.67 0.55
N SER A 57 5.91 9.99 0.66
CA SER A 57 7.04 10.89 0.55
C SER A 57 7.97 10.66 1.74
N LYS A 58 9.27 10.76 1.51
CA LYS A 58 10.22 10.63 2.60
C LYS A 58 9.98 11.72 3.63
N ASP A 59 9.56 12.89 3.19
CA ASP A 59 9.31 14.00 4.11
C ASP A 59 8.09 13.76 4.98
N GLU A 60 7.15 12.95 4.51
CA GLU A 60 5.94 12.68 5.26
C GLU A 60 6.04 11.44 6.12
N THR A 61 7.12 10.70 6.00
CA THR A 61 7.23 9.41 6.66
C THR A 61 7.01 9.54 8.17
N GLU A 62 7.66 10.50 8.80
CA GLU A 62 7.54 10.63 10.25
C GLU A 62 6.15 11.05 10.68
N ALA A 63 5.53 11.95 9.93
CA ALA A 63 4.19 12.38 10.28
C ALA A 63 3.21 11.22 10.17
N LEU A 64 3.38 10.39 9.16
CA LEU A 64 2.48 9.26 8.97
C LEU A 64 2.73 8.16 9.99
N LEU A 65 3.96 8.04 10.46
CA LEU A 65 4.26 7.05 11.49
C LEU A 65 3.55 7.37 12.80
N ALA A 66 3.13 8.60 13.00
CA ALA A 66 2.39 8.97 14.21
C ALA A 66 0.95 8.49 14.17
N LYS A 67 0.46 8.01 13.03
CA LYS A 67 -0.91 7.54 12.93
C LYS A 67 -1.05 6.17 13.57
N PRO A 68 -2.24 5.85 14.12
CA PRO A 68 -2.43 4.54 14.75
C PRO A 68 -2.18 3.41 13.78
N GLY A 69 -1.45 2.40 14.23
CA GLY A 69 -1.19 1.21 13.43
C GLY A 69 -0.06 1.34 12.45
N ALA A 70 0.50 2.54 12.28
CA ALA A 70 1.60 2.74 11.35
C ALA A 70 2.91 2.33 11.99
N ARG A 71 3.75 1.67 11.20
CA ARG A 71 5.06 1.22 11.65
C ARG A 71 6.08 1.43 10.56
N PRO A 72 7.35 1.58 10.91
CA PRO A 72 8.36 1.67 9.87
C PRO A 72 8.43 0.37 9.09
N PHE A 73 8.68 0.49 7.79
CA PHE A 73 8.92 -0.67 6.98
C PHE A 73 10.41 -0.96 7.03
N GLU A 74 10.76 -2.17 7.42
CA GLU A 74 12.16 -2.55 7.52
C GLU A 74 12.48 -3.65 6.53
N MET A 75 13.64 -3.56 5.95
CA MET A 75 14.15 -4.60 5.07
C MET A 75 15.60 -4.81 5.43
N ARG A 76 15.93 -6.06 5.74
CA ARG A 76 17.29 -6.45 6.13
C ARG A 76 17.80 -5.63 7.31
N GLY A 77 16.92 -5.38 8.26
CA GLY A 77 17.29 -4.66 9.47
C GLY A 77 17.39 -3.16 9.31
N ARG A 78 17.02 -2.63 8.16
CA ARG A 78 17.07 -1.20 7.94
C ARG A 78 15.69 -0.64 7.66
N GLU A 79 15.41 0.52 8.21
CA GLU A 79 14.17 1.19 7.94
C GLU A 79 14.23 1.81 6.56
N MET A 80 13.17 1.64 5.80
CA MET A 80 13.08 2.18 4.45
C MET A 80 12.24 3.43 4.50
N LYS A 81 12.87 4.60 4.43
CA LYS A 81 12.13 5.85 4.42
C LYS A 81 11.30 5.93 3.16
N GLY A 82 10.09 6.43 3.30
CA GLY A 82 9.16 6.46 2.18
C GLY A 82 8.27 5.24 2.13
N TRP A 83 8.47 4.30 3.07
CA TRP A 83 7.67 3.09 3.12
C TRP A 83 7.23 2.85 4.56
N LEU A 84 5.97 2.45 4.70
CA LEU A 84 5.40 2.17 6.01
C LEU A 84 4.61 0.89 5.96
N ARG A 85 4.39 0.33 7.13
CA ARG A 85 3.46 -0.77 7.29
C ARG A 85 2.31 -0.28 8.16
N VAL A 86 1.10 -0.74 7.85
CA VAL A 86 -0.08 -0.39 8.63
C VAL A 86 -0.76 -1.68 9.02
N ASP A 87 -1.05 -1.83 10.31
CA ASP A 87 -1.68 -3.04 10.82
C ASP A 87 -3.07 -3.21 10.22
N ALA A 88 -3.43 -4.45 9.90
CA ALA A 88 -4.74 -4.73 9.34
C ALA A 88 -5.87 -4.27 10.25
N GLU A 89 -5.65 -4.41 11.55
CA GLU A 89 -6.69 -4.01 12.51
C GLU A 89 -6.98 -2.52 12.43
N SER A 90 -5.97 -1.73 12.10
CA SER A 90 -6.14 -0.28 12.04
C SER A 90 -6.88 0.18 10.81
N VAL A 91 -7.09 -0.70 9.85
CA VAL A 91 -7.80 -0.36 8.62
C VAL A 91 -9.00 -1.29 8.43
N SER A 92 -9.60 -1.73 9.54
CA SER A 92 -10.71 -2.66 9.45
C SER A 92 -12.00 -2.01 8.99
N THR A 93 -12.08 -0.68 9.01
CA THR A 93 -13.25 0.02 8.52
C THR A 93 -12.89 0.82 7.29
N LYS A 94 -13.91 1.13 6.49
CA LYS A 94 -13.67 1.95 5.31
C LYS A 94 -13.15 3.32 5.71
N ARG A 95 -13.68 3.87 6.79
CA ARG A 95 -13.27 5.19 7.24
C ARG A 95 -11.78 5.22 7.59
N ALA A 96 -11.28 4.14 8.19
CA ALA A 96 -9.88 4.09 8.55
C ALA A 96 -8.99 3.78 7.34
N LEU A 97 -9.51 2.98 6.40
CA LEU A 97 -8.73 2.56 5.24
C LEU A 97 -8.63 3.65 4.18
N GLU A 98 -9.71 4.37 3.95
CA GLU A 98 -9.77 5.31 2.82
C GLU A 98 -8.67 6.35 2.83
N PRO A 99 -8.36 7.00 3.96
CA PRO A 99 -7.30 8.01 3.94
C PRO A 99 -5.95 7.44 3.50
N TRP A 100 -5.64 6.21 3.93
CA TRP A 100 -4.39 5.59 3.53
C TRP A 100 -4.35 5.33 2.03
N VAL A 101 -5.47 4.85 1.48
CA VAL A 101 -5.54 4.57 0.05
C VAL A 101 -5.43 5.86 -0.75
N MET A 102 -6.22 6.88 -0.37
CA MET A 102 -6.23 8.13 -1.12
C MET A 102 -4.86 8.80 -1.08
N GLN A 103 -4.20 8.80 0.07
CA GLN A 103 -2.90 9.40 0.17
C GLN A 103 -1.86 8.67 -0.66
N SER A 104 -1.91 7.35 -0.65
CA SER A 104 -0.94 6.55 -1.40
C SER A 104 -1.12 6.76 -2.89
N VAL A 105 -2.36 6.80 -3.36
CA VAL A 105 -2.64 7.03 -4.77
C VAL A 105 -2.18 8.44 -5.16
N ALA A 106 -2.48 9.43 -4.32
CA ALA A 106 -2.09 10.80 -4.63
C ALA A 106 -0.57 10.92 -4.72
N PHE A 107 0.15 10.27 -3.81
CA PHE A 107 1.60 10.33 -3.87
C PHE A 107 2.12 9.68 -5.14
N ALA A 108 1.59 8.50 -5.49
CA ALA A 108 2.05 7.81 -6.68
C ALA A 108 1.80 8.64 -7.92
N ARG A 109 0.66 9.36 -7.98
CA ARG A 109 0.36 10.20 -9.12
C ARG A 109 1.22 11.44 -9.19
N SER A 110 1.77 11.87 -8.05
CA SER A 110 2.65 13.03 -8.04
C SER A 110 4.02 12.72 -8.62
N LEU A 111 4.35 11.44 -8.76
CA LEU A 111 5.64 11.03 -9.30
C LEU A 111 5.56 10.96 -10.82
N PRO A 112 6.67 11.23 -11.52
CA PRO A 112 6.66 11.06 -12.97
C PRO A 112 6.35 9.62 -13.32
N PRO A 113 5.54 9.37 -14.35
CA PRO A 113 5.24 7.99 -14.72
C PRO A 113 6.52 7.25 -15.07
N LYS A 114 6.58 5.98 -14.70
CA LYS A 114 7.68 5.14 -15.14
C LYS A 114 7.39 4.75 -16.55
N THR A 115 8.16 5.27 -17.47
CA THR A 115 7.95 4.94 -18.87
C THR A 115 9.02 3.97 -19.30
N LYS A 116 8.63 3.14 -20.25
CA LYS A 116 9.59 2.28 -20.85
C LYS A 116 10.17 2.98 -21.98
N LYS A 117 11.32 2.81 -22.15
CA LYS A 117 11.89 3.47 -23.29
C LYS A 117 12.40 2.43 -24.20
#